data_9058f6b025e5d98198ea9c114a5d3fe0
#
_entry.id   9058f6b025e5d98198ea9c114a5d3fe0
#
_cell.length_a   1.000
_cell.length_b   1.000
_cell.length_c   1.000
_cell.angle_alpha   90.00
_cell.angle_beta   90.00
_cell.angle_gamma   90.00
#
_symmetry.space_group_name_H-M   'P 1'
#
loop_
_entity.id
_entity.type
_entity.pdbx_description
1 polymer ?
#
loop_
_entity_poly.entity_id
_entity_poly.type
_entity_poly.pdbx_seq_one_letter_code
_entity_poly.pdbx_strand_id
1 'polypeptide(L)'
;AADLAEDFGIAARSELFRSVIVHFENDRPVQLEERHVLPKLAPDYLTVDFGRTTPYDYLSKVAPIEEVEHVLRAVMPEERTRKLLAMKGEEPCLLMIRRTWARGQIASIARLCYPGSRYEMSGRFRP
;
A
#
# COMPACT_ATOMS: atom_id res chain seq x y z
N ALA A 1 5.89 -10.86 10.28
CA ALA A 1 6.50 -10.31 11.48
C ALA A 1 5.46 -10.12 12.58
N ALA A 2 5.91 -10.22 13.83
CA ALA A 2 5.01 -10.07 14.99
C ALA A 2 4.32 -8.70 14.98
N ASP A 3 5.05 -7.65 14.62
CA ASP A 3 4.53 -6.28 14.56
C ASP A 3 3.39 -6.14 13.56
N LEU A 4 3.48 -6.84 12.44
CA LEU A 4 2.48 -6.77 11.40
C LEU A 4 1.18 -7.44 11.83
N ALA A 5 1.27 -8.59 12.50
CA ALA A 5 0.10 -9.25 13.07
C ALA A 5 -0.59 -8.35 14.10
N GLU A 6 0.21 -7.66 14.93
CA GLU A 6 -0.30 -6.71 15.89
C GLU A 6 -1.03 -5.55 15.21
N ASP A 7 -0.45 -5.03 14.12
CA ASP A 7 -1.05 -3.93 13.36
C ASP A 7 -2.40 -4.33 12.77
N PHE A 8 -2.58 -5.61 12.44
CA PHE A 8 -3.86 -6.14 11.95
C PHE A 8 -4.81 -6.52 13.08
N GLY A 9 -4.33 -6.57 14.31
CA GLY A 9 -5.14 -7.00 15.45
C GLY A 9 -5.46 -8.50 15.41
N ILE A 10 -4.54 -9.31 14.91
CA ILE A 10 -4.70 -10.77 14.80
C ILE A 10 -3.61 -11.48 15.59
N ALA A 11 -3.78 -12.78 15.76
CA ALA A 11 -2.83 -13.59 16.52
C ALA A 11 -1.43 -13.56 15.88
N ALA A 12 -0.40 -13.57 16.72
CA ALA A 12 0.97 -13.62 16.25
C ALA A 12 1.16 -14.83 15.33
N ARG A 13 1.97 -14.67 14.29
CA ARG A 13 2.27 -15.69 13.29
C ARG A 13 1.09 -16.09 12.40
N SER A 14 0.00 -15.31 12.42
CA SER A 14 -1.08 -15.51 11.47
C SER A 14 -0.56 -15.26 10.06
N GLU A 15 -1.09 -16.01 9.10
CA GLU A 15 -0.74 -15.82 7.70
C GLU A 15 -1.31 -14.50 7.17
N LEU A 16 -0.51 -13.81 6.37
CA LEU A 16 -0.93 -12.63 5.63
C LEU A 16 -0.41 -12.77 4.20
N PHE A 17 -1.22 -12.39 3.23
CA PHE A 17 -0.76 -12.31 1.85
C PHE A 17 0.04 -11.02 1.68
N ARG A 18 1.05 -11.04 0.82
CA ARG A 18 1.90 -9.89 0.55
C ARG A 18 2.07 -9.69 -0.95
N SER A 19 1.99 -8.45 -1.39
CA SER A 19 2.33 -8.08 -2.75
C SER A 19 3.26 -6.87 -2.74
N VAL A 20 4.16 -6.81 -3.72
CA VAL A 20 5.05 -5.66 -3.93
C VAL A 20 4.94 -5.30 -5.40
N ILE A 21 4.53 -4.07 -5.67
CA ILE A 21 4.26 -3.59 -7.02
C ILE A 21 4.90 -2.22 -7.20
N VAL A 22 5.59 -2.04 -8.33
CA VAL A 22 6.04 -0.71 -8.75
C VAL A 22 5.05 -0.22 -9.79
N HIS A 23 4.45 0.93 -9.51
CA HIS A 23 3.51 1.54 -10.45
C HIS A 23 4.23 2.58 -11.29
N PHE A 24 3.92 2.61 -12.57
CA PHE A 24 4.54 3.49 -13.54
C PHE A 24 3.53 4.47 -14.12
N GLU A 25 4.02 5.64 -14.48
CA GLU A 25 3.27 6.64 -15.23
C GLU A 25 4.16 7.10 -16.36
N ASN A 26 3.74 6.90 -17.62
CA ASN A 26 4.54 7.23 -18.80
C ASN A 26 5.96 6.64 -18.71
N ASP A 27 6.04 5.35 -18.40
CA ASP A 27 7.30 4.59 -18.28
C ASP A 27 8.24 5.06 -17.17
N ARG A 28 7.74 5.90 -16.27
CA ARG A 28 8.50 6.38 -15.13
C ARG A 28 7.91 5.80 -13.85
N PRO A 29 8.72 5.18 -12.99
CA PRO A 29 8.19 4.66 -11.72
C PRO A 29 7.78 5.81 -10.82
N VAL A 30 6.56 5.75 -10.30
CA VAL A 30 6.01 6.82 -9.45
C VAL A 30 5.62 6.35 -8.06
N GLN A 31 5.49 5.04 -7.86
CA GLN A 31 5.06 4.53 -6.56
C GLN A 31 5.58 3.11 -6.35
N LEU A 32 6.09 2.85 -5.17
CA LEU A 32 6.36 1.48 -4.71
C LEU A 32 5.27 1.14 -3.71
N GLU A 33 4.49 0.11 -4.02
CA GLU A 33 3.43 -0.38 -3.15
C GLU A 33 3.86 -1.69 -2.49
N GLU A 34 3.87 -1.74 -1.16
CA GLU A 34 3.98 -2.98 -0.41
C GLU A 34 2.70 -3.14 0.37
N ARG A 35 1.98 -4.21 0.11
CA ARG A 35 0.66 -4.43 0.71
C ARG A 35 0.59 -5.78 1.37
N HIS A 36 -0.02 -5.80 2.56
CA HIS A 36 -0.38 -7.03 3.24
C HIS A 36 -1.90 -7.12 3.30
N VAL A 37 -2.43 -8.32 3.13
CA VAL A 37 -3.86 -8.56 3.00
C VAL A 37 -4.27 -9.73 3.88
N LEU A 38 -5.40 -9.57 4.56
CA LEU A 38 -5.96 -10.61 5.40
C LEU A 38 -6.57 -11.71 4.50
N PRO A 39 -6.01 -12.93 4.51
CA PRO A 39 -6.44 -14.00 3.58
C PRO A 39 -7.92 -14.33 3.66
N LYS A 40 -8.49 -14.29 4.84
CA LYS A 40 -9.89 -14.61 5.09
C LYS A 40 -10.85 -13.73 4.29
N LEU A 41 -10.51 -12.47 4.06
CA LEU A 41 -11.34 -11.52 3.32
C LEU A 41 -11.07 -11.50 1.82
N ALA A 42 -9.94 -12.04 1.40
CA ALA A 42 -9.56 -12.08 -0.01
C ALA A 42 -8.75 -13.36 -0.29
N PRO A 43 -9.40 -14.54 -0.21
CA PRO A 43 -8.67 -15.81 -0.30
C PRO A 43 -7.96 -16.03 -1.64
N ASP A 44 -8.43 -15.42 -2.71
CA ASP A 44 -7.83 -15.58 -4.04
C ASP A 44 -6.84 -14.46 -4.42
N TYR A 45 -6.47 -13.63 -3.45
CA TYR A 45 -5.62 -12.47 -3.71
C TYR A 45 -4.33 -12.81 -4.48
N LEU A 46 -3.68 -13.91 -4.11
CA LEU A 46 -2.40 -14.29 -4.73
C LEU A 46 -2.54 -14.79 -6.18
N THR A 47 -3.75 -15.04 -6.66
CA THR A 47 -4.00 -15.48 -8.04
C THR A 47 -4.36 -14.33 -8.96
N VAL A 48 -4.47 -13.11 -8.44
CA VAL A 48 -4.89 -11.94 -9.21
C VAL A 48 -3.78 -11.47 -10.13
N ASP A 49 -4.13 -11.14 -11.37
CA ASP A 49 -3.21 -10.54 -12.32
C ASP A 49 -3.20 -9.02 -12.14
N PHE A 50 -2.20 -8.52 -11.41
CA PHE A 50 -2.06 -7.09 -11.18
C PHE A 50 -1.48 -6.31 -12.38
N GLY A 51 -1.32 -6.97 -13.52
CA GLY A 51 -1.12 -6.29 -14.78
C GLY A 51 -2.43 -5.79 -15.39
N ARG A 52 -3.57 -6.31 -14.90
CA ARG A 52 -4.91 -5.97 -15.40
C ARG A 52 -5.74 -5.15 -14.44
N THR A 53 -5.46 -5.24 -13.16
CA THR A 53 -6.20 -4.51 -12.12
C THR A 53 -5.23 -4.12 -11.03
N THR A 54 -5.66 -3.24 -10.13
CA THR A 54 -4.84 -2.87 -8.97
C THR A 54 -5.32 -3.62 -7.74
N PRO A 55 -4.47 -3.78 -6.72
CA PRO A 55 -4.92 -4.36 -5.45
C PRO A 55 -6.12 -3.63 -4.87
N TYR A 56 -6.12 -2.29 -4.93
CA TYR A 56 -7.21 -1.50 -4.40
C TYR A 56 -8.54 -1.81 -5.10
N ASP A 57 -8.54 -1.84 -6.45
CA ASP A 57 -9.73 -2.13 -7.22
C ASP A 57 -10.24 -3.54 -6.97
N TYR A 58 -9.32 -4.52 -6.90
CA TYR A 58 -9.69 -5.90 -6.63
C TYR A 58 -10.31 -6.04 -5.24
N LEU A 59 -9.65 -5.49 -4.22
CA LEU A 59 -10.13 -5.58 -2.84
C LEU A 59 -11.47 -4.88 -2.66
N SER A 60 -11.68 -3.77 -3.36
CA SER A 60 -12.96 -3.05 -3.31
C SER A 60 -14.13 -3.90 -3.78
N LYS A 61 -13.88 -4.88 -4.65
CA LYS A 61 -14.91 -5.80 -5.15
C LYS A 61 -15.18 -6.96 -4.21
N VAL A 62 -14.11 -7.58 -3.67
CA VAL A 62 -14.26 -8.80 -2.86
C VAL A 62 -14.43 -8.53 -1.38
N ALA A 63 -13.94 -7.39 -0.91
CA ALA A 63 -14.04 -6.96 0.49
C ALA A 63 -14.36 -5.46 0.51
N PRO A 64 -15.62 -5.09 0.22
CA PRO A 64 -16.01 -3.67 0.12
C PRO A 64 -15.54 -2.87 1.30
N ILE A 65 -14.88 -1.75 1.02
CA ILE A 65 -14.21 -0.93 2.00
C ILE A 65 -15.24 -0.14 2.80
N GLU A 66 -15.23 -0.32 4.12
CA GLU A 66 -16.12 0.39 5.04
C GLU A 66 -15.46 1.61 5.66
N GLU A 67 -14.14 1.55 5.79
CA GLU A 67 -13.37 2.62 6.43
C GLU A 67 -11.95 2.61 5.88
N VAL A 68 -11.36 3.79 5.75
CA VAL A 68 -9.97 3.96 5.27
C VAL A 68 -9.26 4.92 6.19
N GLU A 69 -8.04 4.58 6.56
CA GLU A 69 -7.17 5.48 7.30
C GLU A 69 -5.92 5.76 6.48
N HIS A 70 -5.53 7.02 6.38
CA HIS A 70 -4.28 7.42 5.73
C HIS A 70 -3.37 8.08 6.76
N VAL A 71 -2.12 7.64 6.82
CA VAL A 71 -1.07 8.31 7.57
C VAL A 71 -0.01 8.71 6.58
N LEU A 72 0.38 9.97 6.59
CA LEU A 72 1.39 10.50 5.68
C LEU A 72 2.64 10.88 6.45
N ARG A 73 3.80 10.50 5.91
CA ARG A 73 5.11 10.83 6.47
C ARG A 73 6.07 11.21 5.37
N ALA A 74 7.01 12.08 5.68
CA ALA A 74 8.18 12.34 4.85
C ALA A 74 9.30 11.43 5.35
N VAL A 75 9.88 10.63 4.48
CA VAL A 75 10.94 9.69 4.86
C VAL A 75 12.06 9.70 3.83
N MET A 76 13.28 9.39 4.29
CA MET A 76 14.36 9.11 3.35
C MET A 76 14.27 7.64 2.96
N PRO A 77 14.24 7.32 1.66
CA PRO A 77 14.05 5.95 1.22
C PRO A 77 15.27 5.08 1.46
N GLU A 78 15.03 3.80 1.70
CA GLU A 78 16.07 2.79 1.74
C GLU A 78 16.65 2.59 0.34
N GLU A 79 17.84 2.02 0.26
CA GLU A 79 18.50 1.80 -1.03
C GLU A 79 17.67 0.95 -1.98
N ARG A 80 17.01 -0.10 -1.50
CA ARG A 80 16.15 -0.94 -2.33
C ARG A 80 15.01 -0.13 -2.96
N THR A 81 14.38 0.73 -2.18
CA THR A 81 13.30 1.60 -2.64
C THR A 81 13.81 2.56 -3.70
N ARG A 82 14.99 3.15 -3.48
CA ARG A 82 15.60 4.06 -4.44
C ARG A 82 15.86 3.39 -5.78
N LYS A 83 16.36 2.16 -5.76
CA LYS A 83 16.61 1.39 -6.98
C LYS A 83 15.32 1.06 -7.73
N LEU A 84 14.32 0.57 -7.00
CA LEU A 84 13.04 0.20 -7.61
C LEU A 84 12.33 1.40 -8.23
N LEU A 85 12.48 2.58 -7.63
CA LEU A 85 11.87 3.81 -8.12
C LEU A 85 12.79 4.61 -9.04
N ALA A 86 13.96 4.07 -9.38
CA ALA A 86 14.95 4.75 -10.22
C ALA A 86 15.20 6.18 -9.75
N MET A 87 15.43 6.33 -8.45
CA MET A 87 15.70 7.64 -7.85
C MET A 87 17.19 7.96 -7.94
N LYS A 88 17.49 9.17 -8.38
CA LYS A 88 18.85 9.68 -8.44
C LYS A 88 19.00 10.75 -7.38
N GLY A 89 20.13 10.75 -6.68
CA GLY A 89 20.38 11.73 -5.64
C GLY A 89 19.58 11.46 -4.37
N GLU A 90 19.73 12.35 -3.43
CA GLU A 90 19.10 12.25 -2.12
C GLU A 90 17.85 13.12 -2.08
N GLU A 91 16.71 12.51 -2.27
CA GLU A 91 15.45 13.20 -2.07
C GLU A 91 14.56 12.39 -1.15
N PRO A 92 13.68 13.06 -0.41
CA PRO A 92 12.72 12.33 0.43
C PRO A 92 11.61 11.72 -0.40
N CYS A 93 11.00 10.71 0.19
CA CYS A 93 9.75 10.15 -0.32
C CYS A 93 8.60 10.61 0.55
N LEU A 94 7.45 10.74 -0.07
CA LEU A 94 6.20 10.81 0.65
C LEU A 94 5.74 9.37 0.86
N LEU A 95 5.60 8.97 2.12
CA LEU A 95 5.13 7.63 2.47
C LEU A 95 3.71 7.73 2.98
N MET A 96 2.79 7.04 2.30
CA MET A 96 1.42 6.89 2.78
C MET A 96 1.25 5.48 3.32
N ILE A 97 0.75 5.37 4.54
CA ILE A 97 0.35 4.10 5.12
C ILE A 97 -1.18 4.09 5.11
N ARG A 98 -1.76 3.17 4.33
CA ARG A 98 -3.21 3.09 4.17
C ARG A 98 -3.71 1.81 4.80
N ARG A 99 -4.63 1.93 5.76
CA ARG A 99 -5.33 0.79 6.32
C ARG A 99 -6.77 0.82 5.85
N THR A 100 -7.28 -0.32 5.44
CA THR A 100 -8.69 -0.45 5.03
C THR A 100 -9.39 -1.48 5.89
N TRP A 101 -10.64 -1.19 6.21
CA TRP A 101 -11.50 -2.09 7.00
C TRP A 101 -12.62 -2.63 6.13
N ALA A 102 -12.92 -3.90 6.32
CA ALA A 102 -14.06 -4.57 5.70
C ALA A 102 -14.59 -5.60 6.69
N ARG A 103 -15.90 -5.71 6.81
CA ARG A 103 -16.55 -6.66 7.73
C ARG A 103 -16.02 -6.55 9.16
N GLY A 104 -15.79 -5.31 9.61
CA GLY A 104 -15.33 -5.04 10.97
C GLY A 104 -13.88 -5.41 11.25
N GLN A 105 -13.08 -5.73 10.23
CA GLN A 105 -11.69 -6.13 10.39
C GLN A 105 -10.79 -5.32 9.46
N ILE A 106 -9.51 -5.24 9.82
CA ILE A 106 -8.53 -4.64 8.92
C ILE A 106 -8.28 -5.63 7.77
N ALA A 107 -8.68 -5.26 6.58
CA ALA A 107 -8.56 -6.09 5.39
C ALA A 107 -7.18 -5.97 4.73
N SER A 108 -6.61 -4.77 4.74
CA SER A 108 -5.29 -4.55 4.16
C SER A 108 -4.56 -3.39 4.81
N ILE A 109 -3.23 -3.48 4.78
CA ILE A 109 -2.34 -2.38 5.16
C ILE A 109 -1.34 -2.23 4.03
N ALA A 110 -1.30 -1.05 3.41
CA ALA A 110 -0.39 -0.75 2.31
C ALA A 110 0.58 0.35 2.69
N ARG A 111 1.83 0.17 2.32
CA ARG A 111 2.84 1.21 2.40
C ARG A 111 3.10 1.67 0.97
N LEU A 112 2.76 2.92 0.70
CA LEU A 112 2.85 3.51 -0.63
C LEU A 112 3.92 4.59 -0.60
N CYS A 113 5.03 4.32 -1.28
CA CYS A 113 6.17 5.23 -1.28
C CYS A 113 6.27 5.95 -2.61
N TYR A 114 6.27 7.27 -2.56
CA TYR A 114 6.33 8.13 -3.74
C TYR A 114 7.58 8.99 -3.69
N PRO A 115 8.39 9.02 -4.76
CA PRO A 115 9.47 10.00 -4.81
C PRO A 115 8.89 11.41 -4.70
N GLY A 116 9.47 12.23 -3.82
CA GLY A 116 8.92 13.56 -3.53
C GLY A 116 8.79 14.48 -4.75
N SER A 117 9.69 14.31 -5.73
CA SER A 117 9.66 15.12 -6.95
C SER A 117 8.63 14.65 -7.99
N ARG A 118 7.99 13.50 -7.77
CA ARG A 118 7.09 12.89 -8.75
C ARG A 118 5.64 12.79 -8.29
N TYR A 119 5.34 13.31 -7.11
CA TYR A 119 4.00 13.15 -6.55
C TYR A 119 3.68 14.29 -5.60
N GLU A 120 2.45 14.72 -5.62
CA GLU A 120 1.93 15.63 -4.61
C GLU A 120 0.52 15.19 -4.24
N MET A 121 0.10 15.53 -3.04
CA MET A 121 -1.24 15.28 -2.58
C MET A 121 -1.89 16.61 -2.25
N SER A 122 -3.07 16.84 -2.81
CA SER A 122 -3.81 18.07 -2.55
C SER A 122 -5.22 17.75 -2.13
N GLY A 123 -5.79 18.66 -1.36
CA GLY A 123 -7.18 18.56 -0.95
C GLY A 123 -7.79 19.96 -0.93
N ARG A 124 -9.09 20.02 -1.12
CA ARG A 124 -9.82 21.27 -1.07
C ARG A 124 -11.05 21.07 -0.21
N PHE A 125 -11.14 21.86 0.84
CA PHE A 125 -12.17 21.68 1.85
C PHE A 125 -13.00 22.94 1.98
N ARG A 126 -14.27 22.76 2.27
CA ARG A 126 -15.18 23.86 2.50
C ARG A 126 -15.70 23.73 3.93
N PRO A 127 -15.26 24.59 4.88
CA PRO A 127 -15.68 24.50 6.28
C PRO A 127 -17.14 24.87 6.47
#